data_badb3ef2b2d9368ce10b064bffa0efa2
#
_entry.id   badb3ef2b2d9368ce10b064bffa0efa2
#
_cell.length_a   1.000
_cell.length_b   1.000
_cell.length_c   1.000
_cell.angle_alpha   90.00
_cell.angle_beta   90.00
_cell.angle_gamma   90.00
#
_symmetry.space_group_name_H-M   'P 1'
#
loop_
_entity.id
_entity.type
_entity.pdbx_description
1 polymer ?
#
loop_
_entity_poly.entity_id
_entity_poly.type
_entity_poly.pdbx_seq_one_letter_code
_entity_poly.pdbx_strand_id
1 'polypeptide(L)'
;IAACRFLQERLKLPCIQGYAFGFLEHGEPGVEYVKPLDFCSSQELKEDEQMACFEYIFSYLPLWYPREKAYGICETVEGSRRNFCYSKIDSSYLR
;
A
#
# COMPACT_ATOMS: atom_id res chain seq x y z
N ILE A 1 -0.18 6.43 -13.76
CA ILE A 1 1.03 6.91 -13.06
C ILE A 1 1.71 8.07 -13.80
N ALA A 2 1.66 8.07 -15.11
CA ALA A 2 2.25 9.17 -15.90
C ALA A 2 1.64 10.52 -15.53
N ALA A 3 0.33 10.55 -15.24
CA ALA A 3 -0.35 11.78 -14.84
C ALA A 3 0.25 12.36 -13.55
N CYS A 4 0.68 11.49 -12.62
CA CYS A 4 1.28 11.94 -11.37
C CYS A 4 2.61 12.65 -11.58
N ARG A 5 3.34 12.29 -12.65
CA ARG A 5 4.66 12.85 -12.94
C ARG A 5 4.61 14.33 -13.35
N PHE A 6 3.47 14.79 -13.82
CA PHE A 6 3.31 16.18 -14.23
C PHE A 6 2.85 17.09 -13.10
N LEU A 7 2.60 16.55 -11.91
CA LEU A 7 2.16 17.34 -10.77
C LEU A 7 3.35 17.94 -10.02
N GLN A 8 3.07 19.02 -9.28
CA GLN A 8 4.03 19.58 -8.36
C GLN A 8 4.41 18.54 -7.31
N GLU A 9 5.63 18.63 -6.77
CA GLU A 9 6.17 17.63 -5.84
C GLU A 9 5.22 17.31 -4.69
N ARG A 10 4.59 18.32 -4.11
CA ARG A 10 3.66 18.14 -2.99
C ARG A 10 2.41 17.33 -3.35
N LEU A 11 2.09 17.22 -4.65
CA LEU A 11 0.91 16.51 -5.11
C LEU A 11 1.21 15.12 -5.67
N LYS A 12 2.50 14.82 -5.89
CA LYS A 12 2.90 13.52 -6.47
C LYS A 12 2.58 12.35 -5.57
N LEU A 13 2.95 12.42 -4.30
CA LEU A 13 2.70 11.32 -3.37
C LEU A 13 1.21 11.08 -3.14
N PRO A 14 0.38 12.12 -2.89
CA PRO A 14 -1.06 11.90 -2.81
C PRO A 14 -1.67 11.31 -4.09
N CYS A 15 -1.16 11.71 -5.25
CA CYS A 15 -1.62 11.16 -6.53
C CYS A 15 -1.30 9.66 -6.63
N ILE A 16 -0.08 9.27 -6.29
CA ILE A 16 0.35 7.87 -6.30
C ILE A 16 -0.47 7.04 -5.31
N GLN A 17 -0.67 7.57 -4.11
CA GLN A 17 -1.49 6.92 -3.09
C GLN A 17 -2.94 6.75 -3.55
N GLY A 18 -3.49 7.74 -4.25
CA GLY A 18 -4.82 7.65 -4.82
C GLY A 18 -4.96 6.55 -5.86
N TYR A 19 -3.95 6.36 -6.71
CA TYR A 19 -3.93 5.25 -7.66
C TYR A 19 -3.92 3.91 -6.93
N ALA A 20 -3.07 3.78 -5.90
CA ALA A 20 -2.99 2.55 -5.12
C ALA A 20 -4.32 2.25 -4.43
N PHE A 21 -4.96 3.25 -3.84
CA PHE A 21 -6.25 3.10 -3.19
C PHE A 21 -7.33 2.70 -4.19
N GLY A 22 -7.29 3.25 -5.40
CA GLY A 22 -8.23 2.88 -6.46
C GLY A 22 -8.13 1.40 -6.81
N PHE A 23 -6.91 0.84 -6.87
CA PHE A 23 -6.72 -0.58 -7.09
C PHE A 23 -7.30 -1.40 -5.95
N LEU A 24 -7.14 -0.94 -4.70
CA LEU A 24 -7.70 -1.63 -3.54
C LEU A 24 -9.22 -1.62 -3.58
N GLU A 25 -9.81 -0.45 -3.86
CA GLU A 25 -11.26 -0.25 -3.86
C GLU A 25 -11.96 -1.08 -4.94
N HIS A 26 -11.34 -1.26 -6.08
CA HIS A 26 -11.93 -1.93 -7.23
C HIS A 26 -11.36 -3.34 -7.49
N GLY A 27 -10.63 -3.89 -6.50
CA GLY A 27 -10.04 -5.22 -6.63
C GLY A 27 -11.05 -6.34 -6.50
N GLU A 28 -10.62 -7.56 -6.82
CA GLU A 28 -11.46 -8.74 -6.68
C GLU A 28 -11.72 -9.05 -5.20
N PRO A 29 -12.96 -9.42 -4.84
CA PRO A 29 -13.29 -9.71 -3.46
C PRO A 29 -12.35 -10.76 -2.83
N GLY A 30 -11.83 -10.46 -1.66
CA GLY A 30 -10.91 -11.32 -0.94
C GLY A 30 -9.45 -11.16 -1.28
N VAL A 31 -9.13 -10.60 -2.46
CA VAL A 31 -7.76 -10.40 -2.91
C VAL A 31 -7.52 -8.96 -3.41
N GLU A 32 -8.27 -8.02 -2.88
CA GLU A 32 -8.17 -6.61 -3.27
C GLU A 32 -6.76 -6.06 -3.10
N TYR A 33 -5.99 -6.62 -2.16
CA TYR A 33 -4.65 -6.13 -1.83
C TYR A 33 -3.60 -6.43 -2.92
N VAL A 34 -3.88 -7.37 -3.83
CA VAL A 34 -2.87 -7.87 -4.77
C VAL A 34 -2.39 -6.76 -5.71
N LYS A 35 -3.32 -6.09 -6.40
CA LYS A 35 -2.96 -5.06 -7.37
C LYS A 35 -2.30 -3.83 -6.73
N PRO A 36 -2.82 -3.29 -5.61
CA PRO A 36 -2.15 -2.13 -5.01
C PRO A 36 -0.74 -2.46 -4.51
N LEU A 37 -0.50 -3.65 -3.97
CA LEU A 37 0.85 -4.02 -3.54
C LEU A 37 1.79 -4.20 -4.72
N ASP A 38 1.32 -4.78 -5.83
CA ASP A 38 2.11 -4.86 -7.05
C ASP A 38 2.44 -3.47 -7.58
N PHE A 39 1.47 -2.56 -7.57
CA PHE A 39 1.69 -1.19 -7.98
C PHE A 39 2.74 -0.50 -7.12
N CYS A 40 2.68 -0.67 -5.79
CA CYS A 40 3.65 -0.06 -4.88
C CYS A 40 5.07 -0.59 -5.11
N SER A 41 5.20 -1.83 -5.63
CA SER A 41 6.49 -2.44 -5.93
C SER A 41 7.03 -2.07 -7.30
N SER A 42 6.28 -1.32 -8.10
CA SER A 42 6.65 -1.00 -9.47
C SER A 42 7.97 -0.25 -9.55
N GLN A 43 8.81 -0.64 -10.51
CA GLN A 43 10.06 0.06 -10.76
C GLN A 43 9.86 1.44 -11.37
N GLU A 44 8.65 1.75 -11.80
CA GLU A 44 8.31 3.10 -12.25
C GLU A 44 8.29 4.09 -11.10
N LEU A 45 8.15 3.59 -9.87
CA LEU A 45 8.14 4.43 -8.66
C LEU A 45 9.56 4.53 -8.09
N LYS A 46 9.92 5.73 -7.66
CA LYS A 46 11.16 5.94 -6.92
C LYS A 46 11.02 5.31 -5.52
N GLU A 47 12.14 5.10 -4.83
CA GLU A 47 12.12 4.44 -3.54
C GLU A 47 11.24 5.15 -2.52
N ASP A 48 11.32 6.48 -2.43
CA ASP A 48 10.48 7.24 -1.52
C ASP A 48 9.00 7.17 -1.90
N GLU A 49 8.71 7.09 -3.19
CA GLU A 49 7.36 6.92 -3.71
C GLU A 49 6.82 5.53 -3.37
N GLN A 50 7.65 4.51 -3.50
CA GLN A 50 7.28 3.15 -3.11
C GLN A 50 6.95 3.08 -1.62
N MET A 51 7.80 3.68 -0.78
CA MET A 51 7.58 3.68 0.66
C MET A 51 6.28 4.39 1.04
N ALA A 52 6.00 5.53 0.44
CA ALA A 52 4.75 6.26 0.68
C ALA A 52 3.54 5.45 0.24
N CYS A 53 3.66 4.75 -0.89
CA CYS A 53 2.62 3.90 -1.43
C CYS A 53 2.32 2.74 -0.46
N PHE A 54 3.35 2.02 -0.03
CA PHE A 54 3.20 0.91 0.91
C PHE A 54 2.64 1.38 2.24
N GLU A 55 3.13 2.51 2.76
CA GLU A 55 2.61 3.05 4.02
C GLU A 55 1.11 3.30 3.96
N TYR A 56 0.66 3.88 2.86
CA TYR A 56 -0.74 4.18 2.65
C TYR A 56 -1.59 2.90 2.63
N ILE A 57 -1.18 1.92 1.81
CA ILE A 57 -1.92 0.67 1.68
C ILE A 57 -1.89 -0.14 2.98
N PHE A 58 -0.73 -0.26 3.63
CA PHE A 58 -0.63 -0.98 4.90
C PHE A 58 -1.54 -0.37 5.97
N SER A 59 -1.72 0.95 5.94
CA SER A 59 -2.62 1.63 6.89
C SER A 59 -4.08 1.25 6.66
N TYR A 60 -4.45 0.88 5.46
CA TYR A 60 -5.82 0.48 5.12
C TYR A 60 -6.10 -1.00 5.35
N LEU A 61 -5.08 -1.86 5.39
CA LEU A 61 -5.29 -3.30 5.56
C LEU A 61 -6.14 -3.63 6.79
N PRO A 62 -5.90 -3.00 7.98
CA PRO A 62 -6.72 -3.31 9.15
C PRO A 62 -8.18 -2.89 9.02
N LEU A 63 -8.48 -1.96 8.13
CA LEU A 63 -9.85 -1.51 7.88
C LEU A 63 -10.60 -2.43 6.92
N TRP A 64 -9.86 -3.15 6.06
CA TRP A 64 -10.43 -3.99 5.02
C TRP A 64 -10.44 -5.48 5.39
N TYR A 65 -9.52 -5.90 6.28
CA TYR A 65 -9.32 -7.30 6.59
C TYR A 65 -9.21 -7.54 8.08
N PRO A 66 -9.63 -8.73 8.56
CA PRO A 66 -9.35 -9.09 9.95
C PRO A 66 -7.85 -9.25 10.18
N ARG A 67 -7.45 -9.19 11.45
CA ARG A 67 -6.03 -9.17 11.83
C ARG A 67 -5.23 -10.32 11.25
N GLU A 68 -5.76 -11.54 11.34
CA GLU A 68 -5.05 -12.72 10.85
C GLU A 68 -4.80 -12.65 9.34
N LYS A 69 -5.79 -12.18 8.59
CA LYS A 69 -5.64 -12.02 7.16
C LYS A 69 -4.66 -10.92 6.83
N ALA A 70 -4.69 -9.81 7.57
CA ALA A 70 -3.75 -8.72 7.36
C ALA A 70 -2.30 -9.18 7.59
N TYR A 71 -2.06 -9.98 8.63
CA TYR A 71 -0.73 -10.56 8.84
C TYR A 71 -0.33 -11.46 7.69
N GLY A 72 -1.23 -12.28 7.19
CA GLY A 72 -0.96 -13.14 6.04
C GLY A 72 -0.58 -12.34 4.80
N ILE A 73 -1.21 -11.18 4.62
CA ILE A 73 -0.87 -10.29 3.51
C ILE A 73 0.55 -9.75 3.67
N CYS A 74 0.96 -9.39 4.89
CA CYS A 74 2.33 -8.95 5.16
C CYS A 74 3.36 -10.01 4.77
N GLU A 75 3.03 -11.28 4.91
CA GLU A 75 3.92 -12.38 4.54
C GLU A 75 4.20 -12.43 3.04
N THR A 76 3.33 -11.86 2.22
CA THR A 76 3.54 -11.79 0.77
C THR A 76 4.47 -10.66 0.36
N VAL A 77 4.81 -9.76 1.29
CA VAL A 77 5.66 -8.61 1.03
C VAL A 77 7.11 -8.98 1.37
N GLU A 78 8.05 -8.54 0.53
CA GLU A 78 9.45 -8.92 0.68
C GLU A 78 10.26 -7.98 1.57
N GLY A 79 11.28 -8.54 2.21
CA GLY A 79 12.36 -7.81 2.87
C GLY A 79 11.92 -6.92 4.01
N SER A 80 12.53 -5.75 4.09
CA SER A 80 12.26 -4.78 5.15
C SER A 80 10.83 -4.25 5.12
N ARG A 81 10.18 -4.34 3.98
CA ARG A 81 8.79 -3.88 3.85
C ARG A 81 7.83 -4.79 4.60
N ARG A 82 8.16 -6.07 4.76
CA ARG A 82 7.35 -6.99 5.56
C ARG A 82 7.29 -6.54 7.01
N ASN A 83 8.42 -6.17 7.59
CA ASN A 83 8.46 -5.67 8.96
C ASN A 83 7.69 -4.36 9.10
N PHE A 84 7.78 -3.49 8.10
CA PHE A 84 7.02 -2.26 8.07
C PHE A 84 5.51 -2.53 8.03
N CYS A 85 5.10 -3.53 7.24
CA CYS A 85 3.70 -3.96 7.16
C CYS A 85 3.20 -4.42 8.54
N TYR A 86 3.93 -5.30 9.20
CA TYR A 86 3.58 -5.78 10.54
C TYR A 86 3.46 -4.61 11.52
N SER A 87 4.41 -3.69 11.49
CA SER A 87 4.42 -2.52 12.36
C SER A 87 3.15 -1.68 12.21
N LYS A 88 2.73 -1.45 10.98
CA LYS A 88 1.52 -0.67 10.70
C LYS A 88 0.27 -1.38 11.19
N ILE A 89 0.19 -2.68 11.01
CA ILE A 89 -0.96 -3.46 11.46
C ILE A 89 -1.03 -3.49 12.98
N ASP A 90 0.10 -3.74 13.64
CA ASP A 90 0.15 -3.78 15.10
C ASP A 90 -0.27 -2.44 15.70
N SER A 91 0.23 -1.33 15.16
CA SER A 91 -0.16 0.02 15.63
C SER A 91 -1.67 0.24 15.53
N SER A 92 -2.29 -0.25 14.45
CA SER A 92 -3.71 -0.05 14.22
C SER A 92 -4.57 -0.83 15.21
N TYR A 93 -4.16 -2.06 15.54
CA TYR A 93 -4.96 -2.91 16.43
C TYR A 93 -4.71 -2.62 17.92
N LEU A 94 -3.67 -1.87 18.24
CA LEU A 94 -3.38 -1.48 19.61
C LEU A 94 -4.10 -0.20 20.05
N ARG A 95 -4.79 0.46 19.14
CA ARG A 95 -5.53 1.70 19.44
C ARG A 95 -6.89 1.43 20.05
#